data_50e8f70ecc9a305018d5e7497d0875a5
#
_entry.id   50e8f70ecc9a305018d5e7497d0875a5
#
_cell.length_a   1.000
_cell.length_b   1.000
_cell.length_c   1.000
_cell.angle_alpha   90.00
_cell.angle_beta   90.00
_cell.angle_gamma   90.00
#
_symmetry.space_group_name_H-M   'P 1'
#
loop_
_entity.id
_entity.type
_entity.pdbx_description
1 polymer ?
#
loop_
_entity_poly.entity_id
_entity_poly.type
_entity_poly.pdbx_seq_one_letter_code
_entity_poly.pdbx_strand_id
1 'polypeptide(L)'
;MAKRKNVAGAVPGTRQLRVGELIRHALSEILQRDEIRDPDVSGRSITVTEVTVSPDMRNATAYVEPLGGLEVEAVLAGLNRSAPYLSGRIARSVHMKYAPRIAFHRDRSFDNASHIDALMRAARADDERRRKAQGNGDGPDGAGNGS
;
A
#
# COMPACT_ATOMS: atom_id res chain seq x y z
N MET A 1 18.99 1.85 21.54
CA MET A 1 18.35 1.96 21.54
C MET A 1 17.60 1.73 21.21
N ALA A 2 17.64 1.49 21.04
CA ALA A 2 16.80 1.24 20.72
C ALA A 2 16.12 1.03 20.41
N LYS A 3 16.14 0.84 20.40
CA LYS A 3 15.47 0.71 20.17
C LYS A 3 14.68 0.46 19.69
N ARG A 4 14.58 0.36 19.61
CA ARG A 4 13.88 0.27 19.23
C ARG A 4 13.26 0.00 18.69
N LYS A 5 13.30 -0.16 18.66
CA LYS A 5 12.85 -0.40 18.21
C LYS A 5 12.18 -0.44 17.55
N ASN A 6 11.99 -0.42 17.23
CA ASN A 6 11.33 -0.39 16.68
C ASN A 6 10.68 -0.60 16.09
N VAL A 7 11.25 -0.45 15.93
CA VAL A 7 10.52 -1.30 15.44
C VAL A 7 9.15 -1.00 14.89
N ALA A 8 8.35 -1.94 14.49
CA ALA A 8 7.02 -1.74 13.98
C ALA A 8 6.23 -0.89 14.95
N GLY A 9 5.66 0.15 14.59
CA GLY A 9 4.96 1.03 15.47
C GLY A 9 5.79 2.15 16.04
N ALA A 10 7.08 2.10 15.82
CA ALA A 10 7.94 3.20 16.26
C ALA A 10 7.64 4.45 15.43
N VAL A 11 7.59 5.60 16.06
CA VAL A 11 7.34 6.87 15.39
C VAL A 11 8.62 7.35 14.71
N PRO A 12 8.61 7.60 13.40
CA PRO A 12 9.80 8.10 12.73
C PRO A 12 10.15 9.50 13.20
N GLY A 13 11.43 9.84 13.18
CA GLY A 13 11.87 11.19 13.49
C GLY A 13 11.52 12.14 12.36
N THR A 14 11.61 13.43 12.67
CA THR A 14 11.28 14.48 11.71
C THR A 14 12.12 14.35 10.44
N ARG A 15 13.40 14.05 10.59
CA ARG A 15 14.30 13.93 9.46
C ARG A 15 13.87 12.77 8.55
N GLN A 16 13.49 11.64 9.16
CA GLN A 16 13.01 10.49 8.38
C GLN A 16 11.76 10.83 7.61
N LEU A 17 10.82 11.53 8.24
CA LEU A 17 9.58 11.93 7.59
C LEU A 17 9.85 12.87 6.43
N ARG A 18 10.75 13.81 6.62
CA ARG A 18 11.09 14.77 5.56
C ARG A 18 11.73 14.07 4.38
N VAL A 19 12.70 13.20 4.64
CA VAL A 19 13.37 12.49 3.56
C VAL A 19 12.38 11.59 2.83
N GLY A 20 11.51 10.90 3.57
CA GLY A 20 10.48 10.08 2.97
C GLY A 20 9.59 10.87 2.02
N GLU A 21 9.18 12.08 2.43
CA GLU A 21 8.36 12.93 1.58
C GLU A 21 9.10 13.39 0.34
N LEU A 22 10.37 13.73 0.49
CA LEU A 22 11.17 14.13 -0.67
C LEU A 22 11.31 13.00 -1.68
N ILE A 23 11.51 11.79 -1.18
CA ILE A 23 11.61 10.62 -2.05
C ILE A 23 10.27 10.35 -2.72
N ARG A 24 9.16 10.48 -1.98
CA ARG A 24 7.84 10.28 -2.54
C ARG A 24 7.58 11.22 -3.71
N HIS A 25 7.92 12.50 -3.53
CA HIS A 25 7.75 13.49 -4.59
C HIS A 25 8.60 13.16 -5.81
N ALA A 26 9.85 12.78 -5.58
CA ALA A 26 10.76 12.47 -6.70
C ALA A 26 10.26 11.23 -7.46
N LEU A 27 9.83 10.20 -6.74
CA LEU A 27 9.30 9.00 -7.39
C LEU A 27 8.02 9.32 -8.17
N SER A 28 7.15 10.14 -7.59
CA SER A 28 5.91 10.51 -8.26
C SER A 28 6.20 11.22 -9.58
N GLU A 29 7.18 12.11 -9.60
CA GLU A 29 7.56 12.79 -10.82
C GLU A 29 8.07 11.83 -11.88
N ILE A 30 8.93 10.90 -11.46
CA ILE A 30 9.50 9.93 -12.40
C ILE A 30 8.39 9.09 -13.03
N LEU A 31 7.44 8.66 -12.20
CA LEU A 31 6.33 7.85 -12.70
C LEU A 31 5.38 8.65 -13.58
N GLN A 32 5.12 9.91 -13.24
CA GLN A 32 4.27 10.76 -14.07
C GLN A 32 4.88 11.03 -15.44
N ARG A 33 6.19 11.15 -15.50
CA ARG A 33 6.87 11.38 -16.77
C ARG A 33 7.10 10.10 -17.55
N ASP A 34 6.70 8.98 -17.00
CA ASP A 34 6.83 7.67 -17.66
C ASP A 34 8.29 7.41 -18.03
N GLU A 35 9.19 7.66 -17.08
CA GLU A 35 10.62 7.53 -17.32
C GLU A 35 11.16 6.13 -17.07
N ILE A 36 10.34 5.22 -16.55
CA ILE A 36 10.76 3.85 -16.29
C ILE A 36 10.44 3.00 -17.50
N ARG A 37 11.47 2.35 -18.04
CA ARG A 37 11.34 1.61 -19.29
C ARG A 37 10.89 0.17 -19.14
N ASP A 38 10.65 -0.29 -17.91
CA ASP A 38 10.22 -1.65 -17.68
C ASP A 38 8.82 -1.85 -18.29
N PRO A 39 8.60 -2.93 -19.06
CA PRO A 39 7.31 -3.12 -19.73
C PRO A 39 6.13 -3.28 -18.77
N ASP A 40 6.37 -3.74 -17.54
CA ASP A 40 5.29 -3.87 -16.57
C ASP A 40 4.98 -2.56 -15.87
N VAL A 41 5.79 -1.54 -16.05
CA VAL A 41 5.60 -0.24 -15.43
C VAL A 41 5.25 0.83 -16.47
N SER A 42 5.88 0.76 -17.62
CA SER A 42 5.75 1.79 -18.65
C SER A 42 4.30 1.93 -19.10
N GLY A 43 3.85 3.18 -19.18
CA GLY A 43 2.50 3.48 -19.65
C GLY A 43 1.42 3.28 -18.59
N ARG A 44 1.78 2.93 -17.37
CA ARG A 44 0.80 2.72 -16.33
C ARG A 44 0.71 3.91 -15.40
N SER A 45 -0.48 4.13 -14.89
CA SER A 45 -0.72 5.19 -13.91
C SER A 45 -0.55 4.58 -12.52
N ILE A 46 0.49 5.00 -11.82
CA ILE A 46 0.84 4.46 -10.51
C ILE A 46 0.98 5.62 -9.54
N THR A 47 0.31 5.52 -8.40
CA THR A 47 0.40 6.53 -7.36
C THR A 47 1.34 6.05 -6.27
N VAL A 48 2.29 6.90 -5.87
CA VAL A 48 3.13 6.64 -4.71
C VAL A 48 2.43 7.29 -3.52
N THR A 49 1.91 6.47 -2.62
CA THR A 49 1.09 6.97 -1.53
C THR A 49 1.92 7.32 -0.30
N GLU A 50 3.00 6.59 -0.08
CA GLU A 50 3.83 6.83 1.10
C GLU A 50 5.22 6.26 0.87
N VAL A 51 6.23 6.92 1.45
CA VAL A 51 7.58 6.36 1.50
C VAL A 51 8.06 6.44 2.94
N THR A 52 8.48 5.30 3.47
CA THR A 52 9.10 5.25 4.79
C THR A 52 10.59 4.97 4.64
N VAL A 53 11.38 5.52 5.55
CA VAL A 53 12.83 5.45 5.47
C VAL A 53 13.36 4.91 6.78
N SER A 54 14.38 4.05 6.73
CA SER A 54 15.02 3.55 7.94
C SER A 54 15.76 4.68 8.65
N PRO A 55 16.02 4.54 9.97
CA PRO A 55 16.71 5.62 10.70
C PRO A 55 18.07 6.00 10.12
N ASP A 56 18.78 5.04 9.53
CA ASP A 56 20.08 5.32 8.93
C ASP A 56 19.97 5.79 7.48
N MET A 57 18.75 5.94 6.97
CA MET A 57 18.46 6.41 5.62
C MET A 57 18.98 5.49 4.52
N ARG A 58 19.31 4.26 4.84
CA ARG A 58 19.87 3.34 3.85
C ARG A 58 18.82 2.48 3.18
N ASN A 59 17.63 2.41 3.75
CA ASN A 59 16.53 1.63 3.19
C ASN A 59 15.29 2.47 3.11
N ALA A 60 14.60 2.38 2.00
CA ALA A 60 13.34 3.09 1.81
C ALA A 60 12.30 2.11 1.29
N THR A 61 11.09 2.21 1.79
CA THR A 61 9.97 1.41 1.31
C THR A 61 8.95 2.36 0.70
N ALA A 62 8.65 2.14 -0.57
CA ALA A 62 7.67 2.95 -1.28
C ALA A 62 6.38 2.16 -1.43
N TYR A 63 5.29 2.73 -0.96
CA TYR A 63 3.97 2.12 -1.09
C TYR A 63 3.28 2.72 -2.28
N VAL A 64 2.79 1.86 -3.15
CA VAL A 64 2.21 2.30 -4.42
C VAL A 64 0.86 1.66 -4.65
N GLU A 65 0.07 2.33 -5.47
CA GLU A 65 -1.23 1.82 -5.87
C GLU A 65 -1.41 2.06 -7.37
N PRO A 66 -1.38 0.99 -8.18
CA PRO A 66 -1.67 1.13 -9.61
C PRO A 66 -3.13 1.49 -9.82
N LEU A 67 -3.39 2.30 -10.81
CA LEU A 67 -4.76 2.73 -11.10
C LEU A 67 -5.65 1.53 -11.39
N GLY A 68 -6.78 1.48 -10.71
CA GLY A 68 -7.72 0.39 -10.86
C GLY A 68 -7.32 -0.90 -10.21
N GLY A 69 -6.16 -0.94 -9.57
CA GLY A 69 -5.68 -2.15 -8.91
C GLY A 69 -5.37 -3.29 -9.86
N LEU A 70 -5.14 -2.98 -11.14
CA LEU A 70 -4.90 -4.01 -12.15
C LEU A 70 -3.44 -4.43 -12.16
N GLU A 71 -3.22 -5.74 -12.25
CA GLU A 71 -1.89 -6.31 -12.43
C GLU A 71 -0.88 -5.84 -11.41
N VAL A 72 -1.32 -5.76 -10.16
CA VAL A 72 -0.50 -5.23 -9.08
C VAL A 72 0.82 -6.00 -8.95
N GLU A 73 0.76 -7.32 -9.05
CA GLU A 73 1.96 -8.15 -8.89
C GLU A 73 2.98 -7.87 -9.99
N ALA A 74 2.52 -7.73 -11.22
CA ALA A 74 3.43 -7.43 -12.33
C ALA A 74 4.04 -6.05 -12.18
N VAL A 75 3.23 -5.08 -11.77
CA VAL A 75 3.71 -3.71 -11.57
C VAL A 75 4.75 -3.67 -10.47
N LEU A 76 4.49 -4.35 -9.35
CA LEU A 76 5.44 -4.38 -8.25
C LEU A 76 6.75 -5.05 -8.67
N ALA A 77 6.65 -6.14 -9.42
CA ALA A 77 7.85 -6.81 -9.91
C ALA A 77 8.67 -5.87 -10.81
N GLY A 78 7.98 -5.14 -11.70
CA GLY A 78 8.65 -4.20 -12.58
C GLY A 78 9.31 -3.06 -11.84
N LEU A 79 8.63 -2.52 -10.84
CA LEU A 79 9.19 -1.45 -10.02
C LEU A 79 10.43 -1.94 -9.27
N ASN A 80 10.34 -3.15 -8.70
CA ASN A 80 11.47 -3.69 -7.95
C ASN A 80 12.65 -4.02 -8.87
N ARG A 81 12.38 -4.43 -10.11
CA ARG A 81 13.48 -4.60 -11.08
C ARG A 81 14.15 -3.27 -11.40
N SER A 82 13.40 -2.19 -11.36
CA SER A 82 13.92 -0.84 -11.66
C SER A 82 14.54 -0.16 -10.44
N ALA A 83 14.43 -0.78 -9.28
CA ALA A 83 14.86 -0.14 -8.03
C ALA A 83 16.32 0.33 -8.04
N PRO A 84 17.28 -0.44 -8.55
CA PRO A 84 18.66 0.07 -8.55
C PRO A 84 18.83 1.36 -9.34
N TYR A 85 18.16 1.46 -10.49
CA TYR A 85 18.19 2.68 -11.28
C TYR A 85 17.53 3.83 -10.54
N LEU A 86 16.36 3.54 -9.94
CA LEU A 86 15.62 4.56 -9.20
C LEU A 86 16.37 5.04 -7.97
N SER A 87 17.06 4.13 -7.31
CA SER A 87 17.87 4.47 -6.16
C SER A 87 18.90 5.57 -6.49
N GLY A 88 19.60 5.40 -7.60
CA GLY A 88 20.56 6.40 -8.03
C GLY A 88 19.91 7.72 -8.40
N ARG A 89 18.79 7.66 -9.14
CA ARG A 89 18.06 8.87 -9.51
C ARG A 89 17.59 9.65 -8.28
N ILE A 90 17.03 8.93 -7.31
CA ILE A 90 16.52 9.53 -6.09
C ILE A 90 17.65 10.16 -5.29
N ALA A 91 18.76 9.45 -5.14
CA ALA A 91 19.88 9.98 -4.37
C ALA A 91 20.35 11.32 -4.93
N ARG A 92 20.39 11.45 -6.25
CA ARG A 92 20.78 12.70 -6.89
C ARG A 92 19.73 13.79 -6.72
N SER A 93 18.45 13.43 -6.88
CA SER A 93 17.37 14.42 -6.78
C SER A 93 17.21 14.97 -5.39
N VAL A 94 17.39 14.14 -4.38
CA VAL A 94 17.15 14.50 -2.98
C VAL A 94 18.45 14.90 -2.29
N HIS A 95 19.57 14.81 -2.99
CA HIS A 95 20.89 15.15 -2.46
C HIS A 95 21.26 14.32 -1.25
N MET A 96 21.05 13.02 -1.36
CA MET A 96 21.40 12.09 -0.29
C MET A 96 22.86 11.69 -0.39
N LYS A 97 23.47 11.47 0.75
CA LYS A 97 24.86 11.04 0.80
C LYS A 97 25.04 9.66 0.18
N TYR A 98 24.09 8.78 0.44
CA TYR A 98 24.13 7.42 -0.09
C TYR A 98 22.81 7.12 -0.80
N ALA A 99 22.89 6.34 -1.86
CA ALA A 99 21.68 5.88 -2.54
C ALA A 99 20.97 4.86 -1.66
N PRO A 100 19.70 5.08 -1.31
CA PRO A 100 18.98 4.15 -0.45
C PRO A 100 18.56 2.92 -1.24
N ARG A 101 18.48 1.79 -0.58
CA ARG A 101 17.90 0.59 -1.18
C ARG A 101 16.39 0.75 -1.14
N ILE A 102 15.77 0.73 -2.30
CA ILE A 102 14.32 0.96 -2.41
C ILE A 102 13.59 -0.34 -2.67
N ALA A 103 12.53 -0.58 -1.91
CA ALA A 103 11.62 -1.70 -2.14
C ALA A 103 10.23 -1.14 -2.35
N PHE A 104 9.47 -1.76 -3.25
CA PHE A 104 8.12 -1.32 -3.56
C PHE A 104 7.12 -2.34 -3.06
N HIS A 105 6.07 -1.85 -2.41
CA HIS A 105 4.98 -2.68 -1.90
C HIS A 105 3.66 -2.00 -2.21
N ARG A 106 2.60 -2.78 -2.21
CA ARG A 106 1.27 -2.22 -2.38
C ARG A 106 0.89 -1.44 -1.13
N ASP A 107 0.12 -0.37 -1.33
CA ASP A 107 -0.36 0.47 -0.23
C ASP A 107 -1.15 -0.37 0.77
N ARG A 108 -0.71 -0.37 2.03
CA ARG A 108 -1.35 -1.15 3.09
C ARG A 108 -2.74 -0.64 3.42
N SER A 109 -2.94 0.67 3.32
CA SER A 109 -4.25 1.26 3.60
C SER A 109 -5.31 0.69 2.67
N PHE A 110 -4.95 0.49 1.40
CA PHE A 110 -5.87 -0.09 0.44
C PHE A 110 -6.21 -1.53 0.83
N ASP A 111 -5.19 -2.31 1.19
CA ASP A 111 -5.41 -3.70 1.58
C ASP A 111 -6.26 -3.78 2.84
N ASN A 112 -5.99 -2.93 3.81
CA ASN A 112 -6.77 -2.89 5.04
C ASN A 112 -8.21 -2.54 4.77
N ALA A 113 -8.46 -1.56 3.93
CA ALA A 113 -9.82 -1.17 3.58
C ALA A 113 -10.57 -2.31 2.91
N SER A 114 -9.92 -3.00 1.98
CA SER A 114 -10.51 -4.15 1.30
C SER A 114 -10.83 -5.26 2.28
N HIS A 115 -9.92 -5.51 3.20
CA HIS A 115 -10.11 -6.55 4.20
C HIS A 115 -11.28 -6.23 5.13
N ILE A 116 -11.36 -4.98 5.56
CA ILE A 116 -12.45 -4.54 6.43
C ILE A 116 -13.78 -4.65 5.70
N ASP A 117 -13.83 -4.25 4.43
CA ASP A 117 -15.03 -4.37 3.62
C ASP A 117 -15.49 -5.83 3.52
N ALA A 118 -14.56 -6.74 3.31
CA ALA A 118 -14.87 -8.16 3.22
C ALA A 118 -15.44 -8.67 4.53
N LEU A 119 -14.84 -8.26 5.66
CA LEU A 119 -15.34 -8.66 6.97
C LEU A 119 -16.72 -8.11 7.23
N MET A 120 -16.98 -6.88 6.84
CA MET A 120 -18.29 -6.27 7.05
C MET A 120 -19.36 -6.94 6.19
N ARG A 121 -19.01 -7.31 4.97
CA ARG A 121 -19.95 -8.04 4.11
C ARG A 121 -20.28 -9.41 4.71
N ALA A 122 -19.28 -10.09 5.23
CA ALA A 122 -19.49 -11.40 5.86
C ALA A 122 -20.37 -11.27 7.10
N ALA A 123 -20.16 -10.24 7.90
CA ALA A 123 -20.96 -9.99 9.09
C ALA A 123 -22.41 -9.72 8.74
N ARG A 124 -22.63 -8.91 7.69
CA ARG A 124 -24.01 -8.63 7.26
C ARG A 124 -24.72 -9.88 6.74
N ALA A 125 -24.00 -10.69 5.98
CA ALA A 125 -24.60 -11.94 5.48
C ALA A 125 -24.95 -12.88 6.63
N ASP A 126 -24.10 -12.94 7.64
CA ASP A 126 -24.34 -13.77 8.81
C ASP A 126 -25.54 -13.27 9.60
N ASP A 127 -25.67 -11.97 9.78
CA ASP A 127 -26.83 -11.38 10.44
C ASP A 127 -28.11 -11.68 9.69
N GLU A 128 -28.07 -11.59 8.38
CA GLU A 128 -29.24 -11.91 7.58
C GLU A 128 -29.64 -13.36 7.73
N ARG A 129 -28.68 -14.25 7.74
CA ARG A 129 -28.98 -15.66 7.93
C ARG A 129 -29.60 -15.90 9.28
N ARG A 130 -29.10 -15.24 10.32
CA ARG A 130 -29.66 -15.37 11.65
C ARG A 130 -31.10 -14.84 11.74
N ARG A 131 -31.34 -13.70 11.09
CA ARG A 131 -32.69 -13.13 11.07
C ARG A 131 -33.66 -14.04 10.34
N LYS A 132 -33.25 -14.62 9.23
CA LYS A 132 -34.10 -15.55 8.51
C LYS A 132 -34.41 -16.79 9.33
N ALA A 133 -33.40 -17.31 10.02
CA ALA A 133 -33.60 -18.47 10.86
C ALA A 133 -34.59 -18.17 11.98
N GLN A 134 -34.48 -17.00 12.60
CA GLN A 134 -35.41 -16.61 13.65
C GLN A 134 -36.80 -16.39 13.11
N GLY A 135 -36.92 -15.76 11.94
CA GLY A 135 -38.20 -15.57 11.32
C GLY A 135 -38.88 -16.87 11.00
N ASN A 136 -38.14 -17.85 10.50
CA ASN A 136 -38.70 -19.15 10.23
C ASN A 136 -39.10 -19.84 11.50
N GLY A 137 -38.34 -19.66 12.54
CA GLY A 137 -38.63 -20.24 13.80
C GLY A 137 -39.87 -19.66 14.42
N ASP A 138 -40.12 -18.40 14.13
CA ASP A 138 -41.22 -17.78 14.66
C ASP A 138 -42.38 -18.12 13.91
N GLY A 139 -42.27 -18.41 12.85
CA GLY A 139 -43.24 -18.48 12.18
C GLY A 139 -43.87 -19.38 12.02
N PRO A 140 -44.70 -19.55 12.32
CA PRO A 140 -45.43 -20.41 11.93
C PRO A 140 -45.92 -19.64 10.96
N ASP A 141 -45.90 -18.87 11.02
CA ASP A 141 -46.25 -18.11 10.42
C ASP A 141 -45.34 -17.48 9.98
N GLY A 142 -44.92 -17.41 10.52
CA GLY A 142 -44.16 -16.67 10.22
C GLY A 142 -43.40 -16.98 9.40
N ALA A 143 -43.64 -17.53 9.35
CA ALA A 143 -42.96 -17.78 8.80
C ALA A 143 -42.58 -17.26 8.03
N GLY A 144 -42.75 -17.12 8.07
CA GLY A 144 -42.34 -16.78 7.45
C GLY A 144 -41.74 -16.06 7.10
N ASN A 145 -41.76 -15.87 7.22
CA ASN A 145 -41.31 -15.20 6.83
C ASN A 145 -40.32 -14.85 6.80
N GLY A 146 -40.14 -14.96 7.05
CA GLY A 146 -39.26 -14.70 7.23
C GLY A 146 -38.50 -14.42 6.43
N SER A 147 -38.57 -14.24 6.11
CA SER A 147 -37.84 -14.06 5.48
C SER A 147 -37.62 -13.33 5.12
#